data_b1c797787a883e9f02b95469fd8ffe1a
#
_entry.id   b1c797787a883e9f02b95469fd8ffe1a
#
_cell.length_a   1.000
_cell.length_b   1.000
_cell.length_c   1.000
_cell.angle_alpha   90.00
_cell.angle_beta   90.00
_cell.angle_gamma   90.00
#
_symmetry.space_group_name_H-M   'P 1'
#
loop_
_entity.id
_entity.type
_entity.pdbx_description
1 polymer ?
#
loop_
_entity_poly.entity_id
_entity_poly.type
_entity_poly.pdbx_seq_one_letter_code
_entity_poly.pdbx_strand_id
1 'polypeptide(L)'
;MSTIANDLIDFYYCGHSLSEYNGIIGDIGGGDAVGAVEIGNVLNLNPVELKSLKKRKSTAVTYDGYVEKQFSFFKNLCKGSDGFYTREEVSEIIRWLNQPNYEKFTPVYSDTTWPRVHYYATFNIQPITYMGNVIGFQLSMTTSAPFGYYDEVYLSGHGILVVDDTSEEQGFIYPVCSITASMNGHIVFKNSQKEEDVTIIANCKEGETITLNGEFGTIQTSMPHANLYNDFNYVFPKIWNHMDTSMGTNSFRNIFDVNLDGSLIEITYSPISKFGLI
;
A
#
# COMPACT_ATOMS: atom_id res chain seq x y z
N MET A 1 3.24 -8.76 -27.27
CA MET A 1 2.30 -9.43 -26.36
C MET A 1 3.05 -9.56 -25.03
N SER A 2 2.65 -8.82 -23.99
CA SER A 2 3.22 -9.05 -22.67
C SER A 2 2.59 -10.33 -22.12
N THR A 3 3.41 -11.25 -21.69
CA THR A 3 2.97 -12.45 -20.97
C THR A 3 2.52 -12.03 -19.57
N ILE A 4 1.45 -12.63 -19.05
CA ILE A 4 0.97 -12.35 -17.67
C ILE A 4 1.96 -12.86 -16.62
N ALA A 5 2.69 -13.96 -16.96
CA ALA A 5 3.74 -14.49 -16.09
C ALA A 5 5.02 -13.67 -16.26
N ASN A 6 5.48 -13.13 -15.15
CA ASN A 6 6.67 -12.30 -15.09
C ASN A 6 7.55 -12.82 -13.94
N ASP A 7 8.81 -13.15 -14.24
CA ASP A 7 9.69 -13.74 -13.24
C ASP A 7 10.15 -12.70 -12.24
N LEU A 8 10.00 -13.00 -10.96
CA LEU A 8 10.62 -12.24 -9.87
C LEU A 8 12.15 -12.42 -9.97
N ILE A 9 12.87 -11.33 -10.21
CA ILE A 9 14.35 -11.37 -10.39
C ILE A 9 15.11 -10.76 -9.22
N ASP A 10 14.51 -9.81 -8.50
CA ASP A 10 15.09 -9.15 -7.33
C ASP A 10 13.95 -8.60 -6.45
N PHE A 11 14.27 -8.08 -5.28
CA PHE A 11 13.34 -7.31 -4.47
C PHE A 11 14.07 -6.31 -3.59
N TYR A 12 13.36 -5.25 -3.21
CA TYR A 12 13.80 -4.30 -2.18
C TYR A 12 13.03 -4.55 -0.89
N TYR A 13 13.74 -4.52 0.24
CA TYR A 13 13.17 -4.62 1.56
C TYR A 13 13.97 -3.76 2.54
N CYS A 14 13.32 -2.93 3.35
CA CYS A 14 13.99 -1.97 4.24
C CYS A 14 15.05 -1.11 3.54
N GLY A 15 14.83 -0.75 2.27
CA GLY A 15 15.75 0.09 1.49
C GLY A 15 16.95 -0.63 0.86
N HIS A 16 17.10 -1.94 1.07
CA HIS A 16 18.17 -2.75 0.49
C HIS A 16 17.63 -3.74 -0.53
N SER A 17 18.41 -4.03 -1.59
CA SER A 17 18.07 -5.05 -2.59
C SER A 17 18.72 -6.39 -2.28
N LEU A 18 18.12 -7.49 -2.76
CA LEU A 18 18.70 -8.83 -2.66
C LEU A 18 20.06 -8.91 -3.35
N SER A 19 20.23 -8.19 -4.46
CA SER A 19 21.48 -8.17 -5.23
C SER A 19 22.67 -7.59 -4.44
N GLU A 20 22.44 -6.73 -3.43
CA GLU A 20 23.48 -6.22 -2.52
C GLU A 20 24.07 -7.34 -1.64
N TYR A 21 23.27 -8.37 -1.34
CA TYR A 21 23.69 -9.56 -0.58
C TYR A 21 24.13 -10.71 -1.48
N ASN A 22 24.44 -10.42 -2.75
CA ASN A 22 24.84 -11.43 -3.75
C ASN A 22 23.81 -12.57 -3.92
N GLY A 23 22.54 -12.30 -3.67
CA GLY A 23 21.45 -13.25 -3.85
C GLY A 23 20.90 -13.23 -5.29
N ILE A 24 20.39 -14.36 -5.74
CA ILE A 24 19.56 -14.51 -6.95
C ILE A 24 18.32 -15.32 -6.60
N ILE A 25 17.18 -14.91 -7.13
CA ILE A 25 15.95 -15.68 -7.00
C ILE A 25 16.08 -16.99 -7.77
N GLY A 26 15.63 -18.09 -7.19
CA GLY A 26 15.64 -19.40 -7.82
C GLY A 26 14.66 -20.34 -7.15
N ASP A 27 14.32 -21.41 -7.84
CA ASP A 27 13.45 -22.47 -7.34
C ASP A 27 14.25 -23.76 -7.11
N ILE A 28 13.92 -24.52 -6.06
CA ILE A 28 14.54 -25.81 -5.73
C ILE A 28 13.90 -26.97 -6.49
N GLY A 29 12.66 -26.83 -6.91
CA GLY A 29 11.91 -27.84 -7.65
C GLY A 29 11.55 -27.32 -9.01
N GLY A 30 12.01 -27.97 -10.08
CA GLY A 30 11.62 -27.57 -11.43
C GLY A 30 10.11 -27.36 -11.50
N GLY A 31 9.71 -26.09 -11.52
CA GLY A 31 8.30 -25.72 -11.53
C GLY A 31 7.59 -26.28 -12.74
N ASP A 32 6.34 -26.69 -12.58
CA ASP A 32 5.50 -27.08 -13.70
C ASP A 32 5.40 -25.91 -14.68
N ALA A 33 5.74 -26.16 -15.93
CA ALA A 33 5.72 -25.16 -17.01
C ALA A 33 4.30 -24.60 -17.28
N VAL A 34 3.28 -25.13 -16.62
CA VAL A 34 1.88 -24.69 -16.73
C VAL A 34 1.27 -24.73 -15.33
N GLY A 35 1.01 -23.57 -14.74
CA GLY A 35 0.32 -23.40 -13.47
C GLY A 35 -0.74 -22.32 -13.54
N ALA A 36 -1.74 -22.41 -12.68
CA ALA A 36 -2.65 -21.28 -12.44
C ALA A 36 -1.94 -20.27 -11.57
N VAL A 37 -1.87 -19.02 -12.00
CA VAL A 37 -1.36 -17.91 -11.22
C VAL A 37 -2.54 -17.26 -10.50
N GLU A 38 -2.52 -17.25 -9.18
CA GLU A 38 -3.51 -16.51 -8.39
C GLU A 38 -3.20 -15.01 -8.49
N ILE A 39 -4.12 -14.26 -9.05
CA ILE A 39 -4.04 -12.80 -9.16
C ILE A 39 -4.88 -12.21 -8.02
N GLY A 40 -4.22 -11.73 -6.97
CA GLY A 40 -4.87 -11.12 -5.82
C GLY A 40 -5.53 -12.12 -4.87
N ASN A 41 -6.09 -11.60 -3.78
CA ASN A 41 -6.75 -12.41 -2.76
C ASN A 41 -8.20 -12.75 -3.12
N VAL A 42 -8.62 -13.92 -2.69
CA VAL A 42 -9.99 -14.40 -2.88
C VAL A 42 -10.97 -13.54 -2.08
N LEU A 43 -11.98 -13.01 -2.79
CA LEU A 43 -13.07 -12.27 -2.19
C LEU A 43 -14.12 -13.23 -1.61
N ASN A 44 -14.37 -13.12 -0.32
CA ASN A 44 -15.48 -13.79 0.34
C ASN A 44 -16.70 -12.88 0.38
N LEU A 45 -17.74 -13.28 -0.33
CA LEU A 45 -19.05 -12.63 -0.28
C LEU A 45 -19.86 -13.26 0.86
N ASN A 46 -20.31 -12.45 1.83
CA ASN A 46 -21.27 -12.88 2.84
C ASN A 46 -22.72 -12.69 2.32
N PRO A 47 -23.29 -13.70 1.63
CA PRO A 47 -24.60 -13.56 1.01
C PRO A 47 -25.71 -13.74 2.04
N VAL A 48 -26.67 -12.83 2.05
CA VAL A 48 -27.97 -13.04 2.71
C VAL A 48 -28.99 -13.46 1.64
N GLU A 49 -29.66 -14.60 1.91
CA GLU A 49 -30.69 -15.09 1.01
C GLU A 49 -32.02 -14.37 1.28
N LEU A 50 -32.44 -13.59 0.32
CA LEU A 50 -33.77 -12.95 0.33
C LEU A 50 -34.79 -13.96 -0.23
N LYS A 51 -35.35 -14.80 0.63
CA LYS A 51 -36.26 -15.90 0.27
C LYS A 51 -37.47 -15.41 -0.57
N SER A 52 -37.97 -14.23 -0.26
CA SER A 52 -39.11 -13.63 -1.00
C SER A 52 -38.78 -13.27 -2.44
N LEU A 53 -37.51 -12.93 -2.74
CA LEU A 53 -37.08 -12.50 -4.08
C LEU A 53 -36.31 -13.60 -4.83
N LYS A 54 -36.08 -14.76 -4.22
CA LYS A 54 -35.23 -15.85 -4.78
C LYS A 54 -33.86 -15.35 -5.24
N LYS A 55 -33.30 -14.36 -4.54
CA LYS A 55 -32.03 -13.71 -4.86
C LYS A 55 -31.12 -13.70 -3.62
N ARG A 56 -29.82 -13.77 -3.87
CA ARG A 56 -28.80 -13.51 -2.86
C ARG A 56 -28.31 -12.08 -2.98
N LYS A 57 -28.15 -11.41 -1.86
CA LYS A 57 -27.52 -10.08 -1.80
C LYS A 57 -26.32 -10.19 -0.87
N SER A 58 -25.14 -9.74 -1.32
CA SER A 58 -24.00 -9.62 -0.44
C SER A 58 -24.22 -8.47 0.53
N THR A 59 -24.01 -8.73 1.81
CA THR A 59 -24.11 -7.71 2.88
C THR A 59 -22.74 -7.21 3.31
N ALA A 60 -21.70 -8.00 3.05
CA ALA A 60 -20.31 -7.64 3.30
C ALA A 60 -19.41 -8.37 2.31
N VAL A 61 -18.30 -7.76 2.00
CA VAL A 61 -17.19 -8.33 1.23
C VAL A 61 -16.00 -8.37 2.18
N THR A 62 -15.41 -9.53 2.34
CA THR A 62 -14.19 -9.73 3.13
C THR A 62 -13.16 -10.46 2.28
N TYR A 63 -11.90 -10.26 2.59
CA TYR A 63 -10.81 -11.01 1.96
C TYR A 63 -10.54 -12.29 2.77
N ASP A 64 -10.20 -13.39 2.08
CA ASP A 64 -9.85 -14.68 2.69
C ASP A 64 -8.36 -14.72 3.07
N GLY A 65 -7.96 -13.80 3.93
CA GLY A 65 -6.59 -13.70 4.42
C GLY A 65 -5.78 -12.55 3.84
N TYR A 66 -4.48 -12.64 4.05
CA TYR A 66 -3.46 -11.70 3.57
C TYR A 66 -2.72 -12.30 2.38
N VAL A 67 -1.91 -11.50 1.68
CA VAL A 67 -1.04 -12.04 0.62
C VAL A 67 0.07 -12.87 1.27
N GLU A 68 0.11 -14.15 0.95
CA GLU A 68 1.16 -15.07 1.36
C GLU A 68 1.89 -15.60 0.13
N LYS A 69 3.21 -15.54 0.16
CA LYS A 69 4.04 -16.03 -0.94
C LYS A 69 5.28 -16.71 -0.38
N GLN A 70 5.63 -17.84 -0.99
CA GLN A 70 6.92 -18.49 -0.73
C GLN A 70 7.80 -18.38 -1.96
N PHE A 71 9.05 -18.02 -1.73
CA PHE A 71 10.08 -18.02 -2.76
C PHE A 71 11.45 -18.26 -2.13
N SER A 72 12.42 -18.65 -2.95
CA SER A 72 13.77 -18.94 -2.48
C SER A 72 14.78 -18.08 -3.22
N PHE A 73 15.89 -17.81 -2.57
CA PHE A 73 17.06 -17.22 -3.20
C PHE A 73 18.34 -17.94 -2.82
N PHE A 74 19.32 -17.87 -3.68
CA PHE A 74 20.58 -18.56 -3.55
C PHE A 74 21.74 -17.57 -3.73
N LYS A 75 22.94 -17.94 -3.21
CA LYS A 75 24.13 -17.15 -3.45
C LYS A 75 24.50 -17.19 -4.93
N ASN A 76 24.76 -16.01 -5.50
CA ASN A 76 25.05 -15.86 -6.92
C ASN A 76 26.47 -16.37 -7.23
N LEU A 77 26.57 -17.50 -7.91
CA LEU A 77 27.84 -18.12 -8.35
C LEU A 77 28.56 -17.31 -9.44
N CYS A 78 27.83 -16.52 -10.21
CA CYS A 78 28.40 -15.78 -11.35
C CYS A 78 29.31 -14.61 -10.91
N LYS A 79 29.27 -14.21 -9.63
CA LYS A 79 30.13 -13.16 -9.08
C LYS A 79 31.42 -13.68 -8.43
N GLY A 80 31.87 -14.90 -8.77
CA GLY A 80 33.12 -15.46 -8.27
C GLY A 80 33.10 -15.88 -6.79
N SER A 81 31.92 -16.19 -6.27
CA SER A 81 31.71 -16.66 -4.91
C SER A 81 31.85 -18.19 -4.79
N ASP A 82 32.20 -18.69 -3.60
CA ASP A 82 32.30 -20.13 -3.32
C ASP A 82 30.96 -20.86 -3.30
N GLY A 83 29.85 -20.17 -3.61
CA GLY A 83 28.49 -20.72 -3.62
C GLY A 83 27.88 -20.93 -2.24
N PHE A 84 28.63 -20.65 -1.16
CA PHE A 84 28.18 -20.77 0.22
C PHE A 84 28.21 -19.40 0.90
N TYR A 85 27.20 -19.12 1.72
CA TYR A 85 27.18 -17.95 2.58
C TYR A 85 28.10 -18.18 3.79
N THR A 86 28.92 -17.19 4.11
CA THR A 86 29.68 -17.19 5.35
C THR A 86 28.76 -16.97 6.55
N ARG A 87 29.25 -17.23 7.76
CA ARG A 87 28.47 -17.00 8.98
C ARG A 87 28.07 -15.54 9.16
N GLU A 88 28.95 -14.63 8.78
CA GLU A 88 28.75 -13.18 8.81
C GLU A 88 27.64 -12.78 7.83
N GLU A 89 27.73 -13.22 6.57
CA GLU A 89 26.69 -12.96 5.55
C GLU A 89 25.32 -13.52 5.96
N VAL A 90 25.28 -14.74 6.52
CA VAL A 90 24.04 -15.33 7.06
C VAL A 90 23.45 -14.45 8.17
N SER A 91 24.30 -13.96 9.09
CA SER A 91 23.86 -13.09 10.18
C SER A 91 23.32 -11.74 9.68
N GLU A 92 23.95 -11.17 8.66
CA GLU A 92 23.52 -9.91 8.03
C GLU A 92 22.17 -10.09 7.32
N ILE A 93 22.01 -11.15 6.52
CA ILE A 93 20.77 -11.48 5.82
C ILE A 93 19.62 -11.70 6.81
N ILE A 94 19.85 -12.47 7.88
CA ILE A 94 18.82 -12.68 8.91
C ILE A 94 18.44 -11.36 9.57
N ARG A 95 19.40 -10.49 9.89
CA ARG A 95 19.15 -9.19 10.51
C ARG A 95 18.38 -8.26 9.56
N TRP A 96 18.67 -8.30 8.27
CA TRP A 96 17.97 -7.52 7.25
C TRP A 96 16.53 -7.97 7.09
N LEU A 97 16.27 -9.28 6.95
CA LEU A 97 14.94 -9.81 6.60
C LEU A 97 14.03 -10.05 7.81
N ASN A 98 14.60 -10.32 9.00
CA ASN A 98 13.82 -10.63 10.19
C ASN A 98 13.46 -9.33 10.96
N GLN A 99 12.52 -8.58 10.43
CA GLN A 99 12.03 -7.36 11.04
C GLN A 99 10.84 -7.63 11.96
N PRO A 100 10.72 -6.91 13.10
CA PRO A 100 9.62 -7.09 14.04
C PRO A 100 8.29 -6.47 13.57
N ASN A 101 8.33 -5.64 12.52
CA ASN A 101 7.18 -4.96 11.93
C ASN A 101 7.01 -5.33 10.47
N TYR A 102 5.86 -4.99 9.91
CA TYR A 102 5.65 -5.03 8.48
C TYR A 102 6.40 -3.88 7.81
N GLU A 103 7.38 -4.21 6.99
CA GLU A 103 8.23 -3.24 6.31
C GLU A 103 7.94 -3.23 4.80
N LYS A 104 8.32 -2.13 4.13
CA LYS A 104 8.08 -1.97 2.69
C LYS A 104 8.87 -3.00 1.90
N PHE A 105 8.15 -3.86 1.19
CA PHE A 105 8.65 -4.85 0.25
C PHE A 105 8.25 -4.46 -1.17
N THR A 106 9.21 -4.36 -2.08
CA THR A 106 8.97 -4.02 -3.48
C THR A 106 9.60 -5.10 -4.36
N PRO A 107 8.79 -5.97 -4.98
CA PRO A 107 9.30 -6.96 -5.92
C PRO A 107 9.81 -6.29 -7.21
N VAL A 108 10.84 -6.86 -7.79
CA VAL A 108 11.39 -6.46 -9.09
C VAL A 108 11.23 -7.61 -10.07
N TYR A 109 10.48 -7.36 -11.12
CA TYR A 109 10.18 -8.35 -12.14
C TYR A 109 11.03 -8.18 -13.40
N SER A 110 11.12 -9.22 -14.20
CA SER A 110 11.84 -9.20 -15.47
C SER A 110 11.21 -8.27 -16.51
N ASP A 111 9.89 -8.13 -16.49
CA ASP A 111 9.15 -7.18 -17.34
C ASP A 111 8.99 -5.83 -16.63
N THR A 112 9.72 -4.83 -17.12
CA THR A 112 9.70 -3.46 -16.57
C THR A 112 8.49 -2.64 -17.02
N THR A 113 7.61 -3.17 -17.85
CA THR A 113 6.38 -2.47 -18.29
C THR A 113 5.27 -2.54 -17.25
N TRP A 114 5.43 -3.39 -16.26
CA TRP A 114 4.48 -3.54 -15.18
C TRP A 114 4.59 -2.37 -14.19
N PRO A 115 3.45 -1.87 -13.67
CA PRO A 115 3.48 -0.85 -12.64
C PRO A 115 4.19 -1.39 -11.40
N ARG A 116 4.98 -0.53 -10.75
CA ARG A 116 5.60 -0.88 -9.48
C ARG A 116 4.53 -0.98 -8.41
N VAL A 117 4.45 -2.14 -7.78
CA VAL A 117 3.57 -2.40 -6.65
C VAL A 117 4.45 -2.76 -5.46
N HIS A 118 4.16 -2.21 -4.32
CA HIS A 118 4.83 -2.56 -3.07
C HIS A 118 3.83 -3.09 -2.04
N TYR A 119 4.35 -3.81 -1.06
CA TYR A 119 3.59 -4.41 0.02
C TYR A 119 4.26 -4.04 1.33
N TYR A 120 3.50 -4.02 2.41
CA TYR A 120 4.07 -4.03 3.76
C TYR A 120 4.07 -5.47 4.25
N ALA A 121 5.26 -6.05 4.39
CA ALA A 121 5.42 -7.48 4.60
C ALA A 121 6.40 -7.80 5.74
N THR A 122 6.30 -9.02 6.26
CA THR A 122 7.28 -9.65 7.13
C THR A 122 7.64 -11.02 6.57
N PHE A 123 8.82 -11.53 6.93
CA PHE A 123 9.34 -12.79 6.42
C PHE A 123 9.61 -13.79 7.54
N ASN A 124 9.20 -15.04 7.31
CA ASN A 124 9.75 -16.19 7.99
C ASN A 124 10.88 -16.77 7.12
N ILE A 125 12.07 -16.97 7.71
CA ILE A 125 13.29 -17.26 6.98
C ILE A 125 13.77 -18.65 7.35
N GLN A 126 14.02 -19.50 6.35
CA GLN A 126 14.58 -20.83 6.53
C GLN A 126 15.86 -20.97 5.69
N PRO A 127 17.04 -21.23 6.31
CA PRO A 127 18.25 -21.47 5.54
C PRO A 127 18.20 -22.79 4.77
N ILE A 128 18.64 -22.74 3.52
CA ILE A 128 18.79 -23.91 2.66
C ILE A 128 20.26 -24.35 2.75
N THR A 129 20.49 -25.60 3.11
CA THR A 129 21.84 -26.12 3.33
C THR A 129 22.20 -27.22 2.34
N TYR A 130 23.46 -27.23 1.93
CA TYR A 130 24.07 -28.31 1.17
C TYR A 130 25.39 -28.73 1.83
N MET A 131 25.54 -30.00 2.16
CA MET A 131 26.69 -30.54 2.90
C MET A 131 27.07 -29.74 4.15
N GLY A 132 26.07 -29.26 4.88
CA GLY A 132 26.25 -28.47 6.11
C GLY A 132 26.54 -26.98 5.91
N ASN A 133 26.68 -26.51 4.67
CA ASN A 133 26.89 -25.10 4.34
C ASN A 133 25.58 -24.45 3.84
N VAL A 134 25.37 -23.18 4.17
CA VAL A 134 24.20 -22.42 3.71
C VAL A 134 24.44 -21.98 2.27
N ILE A 135 23.56 -22.38 1.36
CA ILE A 135 23.62 -22.02 -0.06
C ILE A 135 22.54 -21.00 -0.45
N GLY A 136 21.50 -20.84 0.37
CA GLY A 136 20.37 -19.97 0.09
C GLY A 136 19.40 -19.89 1.27
N PHE A 137 18.26 -19.26 1.02
CA PHE A 137 17.18 -19.12 1.99
C PHE A 137 15.83 -19.30 1.31
N GLN A 138 14.93 -19.97 2.00
CA GLN A 138 13.52 -19.98 1.67
C GLN A 138 12.81 -18.92 2.52
N LEU A 139 12.04 -18.07 1.87
CA LEU A 139 11.27 -17.00 2.50
C LEU A 139 9.78 -17.36 2.42
N SER A 140 9.09 -17.23 3.54
CA SER A 140 7.63 -17.23 3.59
C SER A 140 7.21 -15.83 3.98
N MET A 141 6.62 -15.12 3.03
CA MET A 141 6.16 -13.75 3.18
C MET A 141 4.71 -13.73 3.64
N THR A 142 4.39 -12.81 4.55
CA THR A 142 3.02 -12.46 4.94
C THR A 142 2.88 -10.94 4.93
N THR A 143 1.80 -10.40 4.35
CA THR A 143 1.57 -8.97 4.25
C THR A 143 0.63 -8.45 5.34
N SER A 144 0.67 -7.13 5.59
CA SER A 144 -0.24 -6.45 6.52
C SER A 144 -1.63 -6.18 5.95
N ALA A 145 -1.78 -6.24 4.61
CA ALA A 145 -3.02 -6.00 3.90
C ALA A 145 -3.24 -7.06 2.81
N PRO A 146 -4.48 -7.33 2.42
CA PRO A 146 -4.81 -8.31 1.37
C PRO A 146 -4.53 -7.80 -0.06
N PHE A 147 -3.88 -6.67 -0.21
CA PHE A 147 -3.57 -6.01 -1.48
C PHE A 147 -2.21 -5.31 -1.39
N GLY A 148 -1.69 -4.91 -2.55
CA GLY A 148 -0.51 -4.07 -2.66
C GLY A 148 -0.86 -2.61 -2.86
N TYR A 149 0.17 -1.80 -3.02
CA TYR A 149 0.07 -0.35 -3.20
C TYR A 149 0.92 0.08 -4.39
N TYR A 150 0.39 0.97 -5.21
CA TYR A 150 1.17 1.69 -6.22
C TYR A 150 2.09 2.71 -5.57
N ASP A 151 3.01 3.28 -6.35
CA ASP A 151 3.89 4.33 -5.86
C ASP A 151 3.09 5.51 -5.30
N GLU A 152 3.67 6.15 -4.28
CA GLU A 152 3.06 7.27 -3.59
C GLU A 152 2.79 8.44 -4.54
N VAL A 153 1.59 8.99 -4.46
CA VAL A 153 1.13 10.16 -5.21
C VAL A 153 1.11 11.36 -4.28
N TYR A 154 1.80 12.43 -4.67
CA TYR A 154 1.76 13.72 -4.00
C TYR A 154 1.06 14.74 -4.89
N LEU A 155 0.06 15.42 -4.35
CA LEU A 155 -0.71 16.44 -5.02
C LEU A 155 -0.80 17.69 -4.15
N SER A 156 -0.78 18.88 -4.76
CA SER A 156 -0.95 20.15 -4.06
C SER A 156 -1.78 21.13 -4.88
N GLY A 157 -2.53 22.01 -4.20
CA GLY A 157 -3.37 23.02 -4.82
C GLY A 157 -3.83 24.07 -3.82
N HIS A 158 -4.32 25.22 -4.32
CA HIS A 158 -4.84 26.31 -3.49
C HIS A 158 -6.37 26.37 -3.57
N GLY A 159 -7.02 26.36 -2.39
CA GLY A 159 -8.47 26.44 -2.27
C GLY A 159 -9.18 25.14 -2.69
N ILE A 160 -8.90 24.66 -3.90
CA ILE A 160 -9.48 23.43 -4.47
C ILE A 160 -8.35 22.52 -4.94
N LEU A 161 -8.47 21.22 -4.65
CA LEU A 161 -7.57 20.17 -5.13
C LEU A 161 -8.37 19.03 -5.74
N VAL A 162 -8.04 18.63 -6.96
CA VAL A 162 -8.63 17.47 -7.65
C VAL A 162 -7.71 16.27 -7.53
N VAL A 163 -8.28 15.16 -7.07
CA VAL A 163 -7.60 13.87 -6.94
C VAL A 163 -8.33 12.85 -7.81
N ASP A 164 -7.71 12.44 -8.89
CA ASP A 164 -8.19 11.34 -9.73
C ASP A 164 -7.53 10.05 -9.22
N ASP A 165 -8.24 9.29 -8.37
CA ASP A 165 -7.72 8.06 -7.77
C ASP A 165 -7.69 6.91 -8.78
N THR A 166 -6.61 6.13 -8.76
CA THR A 166 -6.40 4.97 -9.62
C THR A 166 -6.49 3.64 -8.87
N SER A 167 -6.93 3.64 -7.63
CA SER A 167 -7.09 2.44 -6.81
C SER A 167 -8.06 1.44 -7.44
N GLU A 168 -7.71 0.17 -7.36
CA GLU A 168 -8.53 -0.95 -7.84
C GLU A 168 -9.53 -1.45 -6.79
N GLU A 169 -9.37 -1.05 -5.53
CA GLU A 169 -10.28 -1.38 -4.43
C GLU A 169 -11.40 -0.35 -4.30
N GLN A 170 -12.60 -0.83 -4.00
CA GLN A 170 -13.75 0.02 -3.70
C GLN A 170 -13.75 0.44 -2.23
N GLY A 171 -14.25 1.63 -1.95
CA GLY A 171 -14.35 2.14 -0.60
C GLY A 171 -13.66 3.48 -0.45
N PHE A 172 -12.78 3.60 0.52
CA PHE A 172 -12.00 4.82 0.71
C PHE A 172 -10.61 4.53 1.24
N ILE A 173 -9.72 5.48 0.99
CA ILE A 173 -8.35 5.50 1.53
C ILE A 173 -8.25 6.75 2.41
N TYR A 174 -7.54 6.64 3.53
CA TYR A 174 -7.12 7.79 4.32
C TYR A 174 -5.81 8.33 3.76
N PRO A 175 -5.81 9.51 3.12
CA PRO A 175 -4.56 10.17 2.77
C PRO A 175 -3.92 10.82 3.99
N VAL A 176 -2.63 11.09 3.92
CA VAL A 176 -2.02 12.14 4.73
C VAL A 176 -2.37 13.47 4.06
N CYS A 177 -3.08 14.33 4.77
CA CYS A 177 -3.55 15.61 4.27
C CYS A 177 -2.97 16.73 5.11
N SER A 178 -2.32 17.70 4.46
CA SER A 178 -1.84 18.93 5.11
C SER A 178 -2.59 20.15 4.55
N ILE A 179 -3.08 21.02 5.41
CA ILE A 179 -3.80 22.23 5.05
C ILE A 179 -3.12 23.42 5.72
N THR A 180 -2.60 24.33 4.91
CA THR A 180 -2.02 25.59 5.41
C THR A 180 -3.05 26.71 5.27
N ALA A 181 -3.50 27.25 6.39
CA ALA A 181 -4.51 28.30 6.43
C ALA A 181 -3.98 29.61 5.82
N SER A 182 -4.70 30.19 4.87
CA SER A 182 -4.36 31.47 4.24
C SER A 182 -4.69 32.68 5.13
N MET A 183 -5.55 32.50 6.13
CA MET A 183 -5.98 33.54 7.05
C MET A 183 -6.42 32.94 8.39
N ASN A 184 -6.59 33.77 9.41
CA ASN A 184 -7.16 33.33 10.69
C ASN A 184 -8.62 32.92 10.51
N GLY A 185 -9.01 31.78 11.10
CA GLY A 185 -10.39 31.31 11.02
C GLY A 185 -10.54 29.86 11.40
N HIS A 186 -11.65 29.28 10.99
CA HIS A 186 -11.85 27.85 11.06
C HIS A 186 -11.78 27.23 9.66
N ILE A 187 -11.03 26.17 9.58
CA ILE A 187 -10.94 25.35 8.36
C ILE A 187 -12.19 24.47 8.29
N VAL A 188 -12.89 24.54 7.15
CA VAL A 188 -13.92 23.59 6.76
C VAL A 188 -13.47 22.95 5.45
N PHE A 189 -13.12 21.68 5.52
CA PHE A 189 -12.54 20.92 4.41
C PHE A 189 -13.48 19.81 4.00
N LYS A 190 -13.84 19.74 2.72
CA LYS A 190 -14.87 18.85 2.17
C LYS A 190 -14.35 18.08 0.98
N ASN A 191 -14.91 16.88 0.77
CA ASN A 191 -14.76 16.13 -0.47
C ASN A 191 -16.11 16.07 -1.19
N SER A 192 -16.13 16.38 -2.48
CA SER A 192 -17.33 16.36 -3.32
C SER A 192 -18.02 15.00 -3.41
N GLN A 193 -17.29 13.91 -3.14
CA GLN A 193 -17.85 12.55 -3.20
C GLN A 193 -18.80 12.24 -2.04
N LYS A 194 -18.64 12.95 -0.92
CA LYS A 194 -19.48 12.73 0.25
C LYS A 194 -19.61 14.01 1.07
N GLU A 195 -20.67 14.75 0.83
CA GLU A 195 -20.91 16.07 1.44
C GLU A 195 -20.99 16.03 2.98
N GLU A 196 -21.33 14.89 3.57
CA GLU A 196 -21.42 14.70 5.01
C GLU A 196 -20.07 14.48 5.70
N ASP A 197 -19.02 14.06 4.96
CA ASP A 197 -17.67 13.87 5.48
C ASP A 197 -16.93 15.23 5.50
N VAL A 198 -17.29 16.09 6.44
CA VAL A 198 -16.71 17.43 6.59
C VAL A 198 -15.72 17.45 7.73
N THR A 199 -14.45 17.75 7.42
CA THR A 199 -13.40 18.02 8.41
C THR A 199 -13.50 19.47 8.87
N ILE A 200 -13.61 19.69 10.17
CA ILE A 200 -13.67 21.04 10.78
C ILE A 200 -12.58 21.21 11.82
N ILE A 201 -11.82 22.28 11.69
CA ILE A 201 -10.78 22.66 12.66
C ILE A 201 -10.95 24.14 12.99
N ALA A 202 -11.35 24.44 14.22
CA ALA A 202 -11.58 25.81 14.67
C ALA A 202 -10.26 26.51 15.04
N ASN A 203 -10.32 27.83 15.15
CA ASN A 203 -9.25 28.68 15.71
C ASN A 203 -7.87 28.57 15.03
N CYS A 204 -7.83 28.20 13.75
CA CYS A 204 -6.59 28.19 12.99
C CYS A 204 -6.03 29.60 12.77
N LYS A 205 -4.71 29.73 12.71
CA LYS A 205 -4.02 30.99 12.45
C LYS A 205 -3.51 31.02 11.00
N GLU A 206 -3.37 32.24 10.47
CA GLU A 206 -2.73 32.45 9.17
C GLU A 206 -1.32 31.83 9.15
N GLY A 207 -1.02 31.04 8.11
CA GLY A 207 0.23 30.31 7.95
C GLY A 207 0.34 29.04 8.80
N GLU A 208 -0.67 28.70 9.61
CA GLU A 208 -0.71 27.44 10.35
C GLU A 208 -0.97 26.26 9.40
N THR A 209 -0.10 25.25 9.43
CA THR A 209 -0.28 24.00 8.70
C THR A 209 -0.81 22.93 9.65
N ILE A 210 -1.98 22.41 9.37
CA ILE A 210 -2.58 21.26 10.05
C ILE A 210 -2.36 20.01 9.22
N THR A 211 -1.73 18.99 9.81
CA THR A 211 -1.51 17.69 9.17
C THR A 211 -2.42 16.65 9.81
N LEU A 212 -3.21 15.99 8.97
CA LEU A 212 -4.18 14.96 9.32
C LEU A 212 -3.75 13.62 8.74
N ASN A 213 -3.69 12.59 9.59
CA ASN A 213 -3.50 11.22 9.15
C ASN A 213 -4.64 10.35 9.72
N GLY A 214 -5.60 10.01 8.85
CA GLY A 214 -6.79 9.27 9.25
C GLY A 214 -6.52 7.79 9.52
N GLU A 215 -5.48 7.21 8.93
CA GLU A 215 -5.09 5.82 9.18
C GLU A 215 -4.64 5.62 10.63
N PHE A 216 -3.85 6.56 11.15
CA PHE A 216 -3.37 6.53 12.55
C PHE A 216 -4.25 7.35 13.50
N GLY A 217 -5.28 8.03 13.01
CA GLY A 217 -6.13 8.89 13.82
C GLY A 217 -5.39 10.07 14.45
N THR A 218 -4.36 10.61 13.78
CA THR A 218 -3.51 11.68 14.33
C THR A 218 -3.74 13.02 13.66
N ILE A 219 -3.65 14.09 14.47
CA ILE A 219 -3.65 15.47 14.01
C ILE A 219 -2.43 16.20 14.60
N GLN A 220 -1.74 16.96 13.76
CA GLN A 220 -0.56 17.75 14.12
C GLN A 220 -0.69 19.18 13.60
N THR A 221 0.01 20.11 14.22
CA THR A 221 0.08 21.52 13.79
C THR A 221 1.51 22.03 13.77
N SER A 222 1.80 22.93 12.84
CA SER A 222 3.12 23.60 12.71
C SER A 222 3.32 24.71 13.71
N MET A 223 2.26 25.20 14.37
CA MET A 223 2.27 26.32 15.32
C MET A 223 1.58 25.94 16.64
N PRO A 224 1.84 26.66 17.74
CA PRO A 224 1.11 26.45 18.99
C PRO A 224 -0.40 26.69 18.82
N HIS A 225 -1.20 25.62 18.97
CA HIS A 225 -2.65 25.62 18.93
C HIS A 225 -3.18 25.09 20.28
N ALA A 226 -3.69 25.99 21.11
CA ALA A 226 -3.92 25.68 22.52
C ALA A 226 -4.92 24.54 22.78
N ASN A 227 -5.92 24.39 21.91
CA ASN A 227 -7.01 23.42 22.09
C ASN A 227 -7.23 22.55 20.84
N LEU A 228 -6.18 22.21 20.08
CA LEU A 228 -6.27 21.51 18.81
C LEU A 228 -7.24 20.32 18.81
N TYR A 229 -7.17 19.47 19.85
CA TYR A 229 -8.06 18.30 19.95
C TYR A 229 -9.54 18.64 20.22
N ASN A 230 -9.83 19.77 20.87
CA ASN A 230 -11.20 20.22 21.08
C ASN A 230 -11.74 21.01 19.87
N ASP A 231 -10.85 21.62 19.11
CA ASP A 231 -11.15 22.42 17.94
C ASP A 231 -11.33 21.55 16.67
N PHE A 232 -10.97 20.28 16.76
CA PHE A 232 -11.10 19.30 15.68
C PHE A 232 -12.34 18.40 15.89
N ASN A 233 -13.13 18.20 14.84
CA ASN A 233 -14.36 17.38 14.88
C ASN A 233 -14.12 15.88 14.71
N TYR A 234 -12.87 15.40 14.63
CA TYR A 234 -12.48 14.00 14.45
C TYR A 234 -12.99 13.33 13.15
N VAL A 235 -13.34 14.12 12.15
CA VAL A 235 -13.62 13.64 10.81
C VAL A 235 -12.36 13.81 9.97
N PHE A 236 -11.74 12.68 9.60
CA PHE A 236 -10.54 12.67 8.76
C PHE A 236 -10.90 12.66 7.28
N PRO A 237 -10.17 13.38 6.42
CA PRO A 237 -10.36 13.36 4.98
C PRO A 237 -10.23 11.96 4.40
N LYS A 238 -11.06 11.64 3.40
CA LYS A 238 -11.07 10.35 2.70
C LYS A 238 -11.02 10.57 1.20
N ILE A 239 -10.25 9.77 0.50
CA ILE A 239 -10.33 9.63 -0.95
C ILE A 239 -11.29 8.48 -1.21
N TRP A 240 -12.42 8.77 -1.83
CA TRP A 240 -13.44 7.78 -2.14
C TRP A 240 -13.19 7.17 -3.51
N ASN A 241 -13.33 5.85 -3.58
CA ASN A 241 -13.29 5.07 -4.79
C ASN A 241 -14.54 4.18 -4.87
N HIS A 242 -15.33 4.36 -5.92
CA HIS A 242 -16.50 3.53 -6.20
C HIS A 242 -16.66 3.34 -7.69
N MET A 243 -17.02 2.14 -8.10
CA MET A 243 -17.39 1.87 -9.48
C MET A 243 -18.83 2.31 -9.72
N ASP A 244 -19.02 3.33 -10.55
CA ASP A 244 -20.34 3.61 -11.12
C ASP A 244 -20.53 2.75 -12.37
N THR A 245 -21.12 1.57 -12.17
CA THR A 245 -21.43 0.65 -13.26
C THR A 245 -22.60 1.12 -14.13
N SER A 246 -23.35 2.12 -13.69
CA SER A 246 -24.55 2.61 -14.39
C SER A 246 -24.20 3.49 -15.59
N MET A 247 -23.06 4.18 -15.54
CA MET A 247 -22.62 5.14 -16.56
C MET A 247 -21.52 4.61 -17.48
N GLY A 248 -20.99 3.41 -17.24
CA GLY A 248 -19.86 2.85 -18.00
C GLY A 248 -18.55 3.62 -17.86
N THR A 249 -18.52 4.60 -16.99
CA THR A 249 -17.33 5.41 -16.65
C THR A 249 -17.07 5.31 -15.16
N ASN A 250 -15.87 4.90 -14.81
CA ASN A 250 -15.43 4.95 -13.42
C ASN A 250 -15.09 6.42 -13.10
N SER A 251 -15.92 7.09 -12.31
CA SER A 251 -15.60 8.42 -11.80
C SER A 251 -14.96 8.29 -10.43
N PHE A 252 -13.63 8.23 -10.39
CA PHE A 252 -12.85 8.23 -9.15
C PHE A 252 -12.39 9.63 -8.76
N ARG A 253 -13.05 10.64 -9.31
CA ARG A 253 -12.67 12.03 -9.12
C ARG A 253 -13.14 12.54 -7.78
N ASN A 254 -12.21 12.85 -6.89
CA ASN A 254 -12.43 13.52 -5.64
C ASN A 254 -12.07 15.01 -5.80
N ILE A 255 -12.94 15.90 -5.40
CA ILE A 255 -12.69 17.34 -5.40
C ILE A 255 -12.70 17.79 -3.95
N PHE A 256 -11.53 18.11 -3.43
CA PHE A 256 -11.37 18.67 -2.10
C PHE A 256 -11.45 20.18 -2.17
N ASP A 257 -12.23 20.76 -1.27
CA ASP A 257 -12.47 22.20 -1.18
C ASP A 257 -12.29 22.67 0.26
N VAL A 258 -11.64 23.80 0.43
CA VAL A 258 -11.43 24.46 1.72
C VAL A 258 -12.06 25.85 1.70
N ASN A 259 -12.83 26.16 2.74
CA ASN A 259 -13.58 27.42 2.85
C ASN A 259 -12.71 28.69 2.96
N LEU A 260 -11.45 28.57 3.37
CA LEU A 260 -10.51 29.69 3.44
C LEU A 260 -9.79 29.81 2.11
N ASP A 261 -10.25 30.76 1.27
CA ASP A 261 -9.70 30.98 -0.05
C ASP A 261 -8.18 31.15 -0.04
N GLY A 262 -7.51 30.50 -0.98
CA GLY A 262 -6.04 30.56 -1.12
C GLY A 262 -5.26 29.69 -0.14
N SER A 263 -5.93 28.95 0.78
CA SER A 263 -5.23 27.96 1.62
C SER A 263 -4.58 26.88 0.76
N LEU A 264 -3.37 26.47 1.12
CA LEU A 264 -2.67 25.40 0.46
C LEU A 264 -3.19 24.05 0.98
N ILE A 265 -3.55 23.16 0.07
CA ILE A 265 -3.93 21.78 0.33
C ILE A 265 -2.85 20.90 -0.26
N GLU A 266 -2.34 19.97 0.54
CA GLU A 266 -1.37 18.96 0.12
C GLU A 266 -1.91 17.59 0.53
N ILE A 267 -1.91 16.65 -0.41
CA ILE A 267 -2.41 15.29 -0.20
C ILE A 267 -1.35 14.30 -0.66
N THR A 268 -1.05 13.33 0.20
CA THR A 268 -0.13 12.23 -0.08
C THR A 268 -0.85 10.90 0.21
N TYR A 269 -0.84 9.98 -0.73
CA TYR A 269 -1.43 8.65 -0.57
C TYR A 269 -0.84 7.66 -1.56
N SER A 270 -1.00 6.36 -1.28
CA SER A 270 -0.66 5.29 -2.23
C SER A 270 -1.94 4.62 -2.72
N PRO A 271 -2.24 4.66 -4.02
CA PRO A 271 -3.39 3.95 -4.58
C PRO A 271 -3.27 2.44 -4.36
N ILE A 272 -4.41 1.77 -4.13
CA ILE A 272 -4.45 0.33 -3.87
C ILE A 272 -4.40 -0.45 -5.18
N SER A 273 -3.53 -1.47 -5.22
CA SER A 273 -3.49 -2.46 -6.28
C SER A 273 -4.01 -3.81 -5.78
N LYS A 274 -5.03 -4.35 -6.48
CA LYS A 274 -5.51 -5.73 -6.27
C LYS A 274 -4.64 -6.78 -6.93
N PHE A 275 -3.71 -6.34 -7.76
CA PHE A 275 -2.81 -7.23 -8.46
C PHE A 275 -1.87 -7.87 -7.44
N GLY A 276 -1.94 -9.19 -7.33
CA GLY A 276 -1.11 -9.96 -6.40
C GLY A 276 0.34 -10.08 -6.88
N LEU A 277 1.16 -10.66 -6.03
CA LEU A 277 2.49 -11.13 -6.40
C LEU A 277 2.35 -12.33 -7.35
N ILE A 278 2.89 -12.21 -8.54
CA ILE A 278 2.89 -13.27 -9.56
C ILE A 278 4.18 -14.08 -9.43
#